data_4bd890fd5a49cfef2114260d0e646be8
#
_entry.id   4bd890fd5a49cfef2114260d0e646be8
#
_cell.length_a   1.000
_cell.length_b   1.000
_cell.length_c   1.000
_cell.angle_alpha   90.00
_cell.angle_beta   90.00
_cell.angle_gamma   90.00
#
_symmetry.space_group_name_H-M   'P 1'
#
loop_
_entity.id
_entity.type
_entity.pdbx_description
1 polymer ?
#
loop_
_entity_poly.entity_id
_entity_poly.type
_entity_poly.pdbx_seq_one_letter_code
_entity_poly.pdbx_strand_id
1 'polypeptide(L)'
;MEDVADVVIVGGGIVGCSVAFELAGRKRFSTVFLLERGPYLGDGTSTRNSYVLHAGIYYPEDSQKARFCVAGNRMLAAFCKRYGIPWLRIGKIILATRTEELPVLENLKNQAERNGVEGLEVLEGSQIKKREPFIQGVAALYVPSTGVFDVAQWFRTIEGLLYEAGVTVLKRTPVVGLQPKGDLVEVETRKRGKLLSRCVVNAAGLYADEVANFLDNSFRIHPVRGDYFSISGRVASLVKGAVYPCPGSLGLGIHLTRLWDGTVLIGPDARYVESKEDYKTLPVLTPEGDPDTVSEDFLRFFLPVKQFFPSLEKRDLRLAHCGIRPCLRAPGEEGFRDFSIQPDRNVPQVIHLLGIDSPGLTAAPAIAGHVAGMVDDLLAG
;
A
#
# COMPACT_ATOMS: atom_id res chain seq x y z
N MET A 1 36.16 3.95 19.52
CA MET A 1 35.19 4.85 18.89
C MET A 1 33.93 4.02 18.70
N GLU A 2 32.80 4.43 19.20
CA GLU A 2 31.54 3.77 18.88
C GLU A 2 31.30 3.94 17.38
N ASP A 3 30.99 2.84 16.69
CA ASP A 3 30.72 2.87 15.26
C ASP A 3 29.41 3.65 15.00
N VAL A 4 29.52 4.80 14.34
CA VAL A 4 28.38 5.65 13.99
C VAL A 4 27.84 5.26 12.63
N ALA A 5 26.56 4.92 12.57
CA ALA A 5 25.89 4.66 11.29
C ALA A 5 25.62 5.98 10.53
N ASP A 6 25.77 5.96 9.21
CA ASP A 6 25.33 7.09 8.40
C ASP A 6 23.81 7.22 8.44
N VAL A 7 23.08 6.10 8.21
CA VAL A 7 21.62 6.09 8.22
C VAL A 7 21.09 4.83 8.90
N VAL A 8 20.13 5.02 9.80
CA VAL A 8 19.30 3.94 10.37
C VAL A 8 17.88 4.08 9.87
N ILE A 9 17.34 3.03 9.24
CA ILE A 9 15.95 2.96 8.77
C ILE A 9 15.17 2.07 9.72
N VAL A 10 14.09 2.58 10.29
CA VAL A 10 13.21 1.86 11.22
C VAL A 10 11.97 1.36 10.47
N GLY A 11 11.86 0.05 10.31
CA GLY A 11 10.75 -0.64 9.62
C GLY A 11 11.14 -1.24 8.29
N GLY A 12 11.06 -2.57 8.20
CA GLY A 12 11.36 -3.38 7.01
C GLY A 12 10.16 -3.61 6.09
N GLY A 13 9.20 -2.68 6.04
CA GLY A 13 8.12 -2.67 5.06
C GLY A 13 8.62 -2.25 3.67
N ILE A 14 7.71 -2.22 2.67
CA ILE A 14 8.09 -1.89 1.29
C ILE A 14 8.76 -0.52 1.18
N VAL A 15 8.30 0.46 1.97
CA VAL A 15 8.86 1.82 1.97
C VAL A 15 10.28 1.81 2.54
N GLY A 16 10.49 1.23 3.74
CA GLY A 16 11.81 1.17 4.36
C GLY A 16 12.82 0.39 3.53
N CYS A 17 12.43 -0.75 2.95
CA CYS A 17 13.27 -1.52 2.05
C CYS A 17 13.63 -0.71 0.78
N SER A 18 12.66 0.02 0.21
CA SER A 18 12.92 0.88 -0.96
C SER A 18 13.87 2.03 -0.63
N VAL A 19 13.73 2.66 0.54
CA VAL A 19 14.64 3.73 1.03
C VAL A 19 16.05 3.16 1.22
N ALA A 20 16.17 1.98 1.87
CA ALA A 20 17.46 1.34 2.08
C ALA A 20 18.17 1.03 0.75
N PHE A 21 17.42 0.50 -0.22
CA PHE A 21 17.94 0.17 -1.54
C PHE A 21 18.39 1.43 -2.32
N GLU A 22 17.58 2.48 -2.27
CA GLU A 22 17.90 3.76 -2.92
C GLU A 22 19.16 4.40 -2.34
N LEU A 23 19.28 4.46 -0.99
CA LEU A 23 20.44 5.02 -0.30
C LEU A 23 21.73 4.22 -0.59
N ALA A 24 21.65 2.90 -0.54
CA ALA A 24 22.80 2.05 -0.87
C ALA A 24 23.25 2.22 -2.33
N GLY A 25 22.29 2.41 -3.25
CA GLY A 25 22.59 2.68 -4.67
C GLY A 25 23.35 3.97 -4.92
N ARG A 26 23.23 4.97 -4.04
CA ARG A 26 23.93 6.26 -4.16
C ARG A 26 25.43 6.20 -3.83
N LYS A 27 25.91 5.10 -3.23
CA LYS A 27 27.34 4.87 -2.87
C LYS A 27 28.00 6.00 -2.04
N ARG A 28 27.19 6.89 -1.47
CA ARG A 28 27.64 8.00 -0.62
C ARG A 28 27.69 7.59 0.84
N PHE A 29 26.83 6.65 1.24
CA PHE A 29 26.69 6.16 2.60
C PHE A 29 27.39 4.82 2.74
N SER A 30 28.33 4.72 3.68
CA SER A 30 29.11 3.50 3.93
C SER A 30 28.40 2.55 4.91
N THR A 31 27.54 3.09 5.76
CA THR A 31 26.86 2.33 6.82
C THR A 31 25.36 2.63 6.84
N VAL A 32 24.58 1.75 6.21
CA VAL A 32 23.11 1.80 6.20
C VAL A 32 22.55 0.59 6.94
N PHE A 33 21.76 0.86 7.98
CA PHE A 33 21.05 -0.17 8.76
C PHE A 33 19.57 -0.14 8.46
N LEU A 34 18.96 -1.33 8.30
CA LEU A 34 17.52 -1.53 8.22
C LEU A 34 17.06 -2.38 9.41
N LEU A 35 16.31 -1.80 10.32
CA LEU A 35 15.81 -2.46 11.53
C LEU A 35 14.35 -2.89 11.35
N GLU A 36 14.09 -4.19 11.47
CA GLU A 36 12.74 -4.75 11.40
C GLU A 36 12.38 -5.46 12.71
N ARG A 37 11.22 -5.15 13.29
CA ARG A 37 10.75 -5.75 14.54
C ARG A 37 10.37 -7.22 14.40
N GLY A 38 9.84 -7.58 13.24
CA GLY A 38 9.35 -8.92 12.93
C GLY A 38 10.46 -9.88 12.46
N PRO A 39 10.10 -11.15 12.27
CA PRO A 39 11.02 -12.15 11.76
C PRO A 39 11.30 -12.04 10.26
N TYR A 40 10.44 -11.35 9.52
CA TYR A 40 10.51 -11.22 8.05
C TYR A 40 10.32 -9.76 7.64
N LEU A 41 10.96 -9.38 6.53
CA LEU A 41 10.64 -8.12 5.87
C LEU A 41 9.22 -8.18 5.29
N GLY A 42 8.50 -7.07 5.38
CA GLY A 42 7.14 -6.96 4.86
C GLY A 42 6.03 -7.58 5.72
N ASP A 43 6.35 -8.14 6.89
CA ASP A 43 5.37 -8.76 7.78
C ASP A 43 4.45 -7.72 8.44
N GLY A 44 3.48 -7.22 7.68
CA GLY A 44 2.54 -6.20 8.10
C GLY A 44 1.67 -5.72 6.95
N THR A 45 1.42 -4.42 6.87
CA THR A 45 0.58 -3.80 5.83
C THR A 45 1.06 -4.10 4.41
N SER A 46 2.38 -4.23 4.21
CA SER A 46 2.98 -4.38 2.88
C SER A 46 2.60 -5.68 2.15
N THR A 47 2.39 -6.78 2.88
CA THR A 47 2.00 -8.09 2.31
C THR A 47 0.52 -8.40 2.50
N ARG A 48 -0.26 -7.52 3.13
CA ARG A 48 -1.67 -7.73 3.47
C ARG A 48 -2.56 -6.67 2.83
N ASN A 49 -2.61 -6.69 1.49
CA ASN A 49 -3.35 -5.71 0.69
C ASN A 49 -3.83 -6.32 -0.65
N SER A 50 -4.24 -5.50 -1.61
CA SER A 50 -4.75 -5.95 -2.92
C SER A 50 -3.65 -6.23 -3.96
N TYR A 51 -2.36 -6.03 -3.64
CA TYR A 51 -1.21 -6.22 -4.54
C TYR A 51 -1.23 -5.36 -5.82
N VAL A 52 -1.97 -4.26 -5.79
CA VAL A 52 -2.23 -3.41 -6.96
C VAL A 52 -1.14 -2.36 -7.16
N LEU A 53 -0.65 -2.28 -8.39
CA LEU A 53 0.04 -1.11 -8.92
C LEU A 53 -1.01 -0.09 -9.37
N HIS A 54 -1.29 0.88 -8.49
CA HIS A 54 -2.27 1.93 -8.75
C HIS A 54 -1.78 2.94 -9.78
N ALA A 55 -2.70 3.55 -10.52
CA ALA A 55 -2.38 4.55 -11.54
C ALA A 55 -2.32 6.00 -11.01
N GLY A 56 -2.90 6.30 -9.84
CA GLY A 56 -2.90 7.66 -9.28
C GLY A 56 -4.16 8.49 -9.56
N ILE A 57 -5.28 7.86 -9.94
CA ILE A 57 -6.48 8.55 -10.45
C ILE A 57 -7.34 9.22 -9.36
N TYR A 58 -7.27 8.75 -8.11
CA TYR A 58 -8.22 9.15 -7.06
C TYR A 58 -7.73 10.31 -6.18
N TYR A 59 -6.49 10.75 -6.34
CA TYR A 59 -5.86 11.69 -5.41
C TYR A 59 -5.94 13.12 -5.96
N PRO A 60 -6.12 14.13 -5.07
CA PRO A 60 -6.07 15.53 -5.48
C PRO A 60 -4.79 15.85 -6.24
N GLU A 61 -4.89 16.75 -7.19
CA GLU A 61 -3.76 17.30 -7.92
C GLU A 61 -2.69 17.83 -6.95
N ASP A 62 -1.42 17.69 -7.30
CA ASP A 62 -0.25 18.10 -6.52
C ASP A 62 -0.04 17.38 -5.16
N SER A 63 -0.96 16.49 -4.75
CA SER A 63 -0.76 15.71 -3.54
C SER A 63 0.44 14.77 -3.67
N GLN A 64 1.10 14.48 -2.56
CA GLN A 64 2.19 13.49 -2.51
C GLN A 64 1.67 12.11 -2.97
N LYS A 65 0.44 11.75 -2.59
CA LYS A 65 -0.20 10.50 -3.05
C LYS A 65 -0.33 10.45 -4.57
N ALA A 66 -0.74 11.53 -5.23
CA ALA A 66 -0.83 11.59 -6.70
C ALA A 66 0.55 11.47 -7.34
N ARG A 67 1.47 12.36 -6.98
CA ARG A 67 2.81 12.45 -7.54
C ARG A 67 3.59 11.15 -7.38
N PHE A 68 3.66 10.62 -6.15
CA PHE A 68 4.42 9.39 -5.88
C PHE A 68 3.75 8.14 -6.43
N CYS A 69 2.40 8.12 -6.55
CA CYS A 69 1.72 6.98 -7.16
C CYS A 69 2.02 6.88 -8.67
N VAL A 70 1.90 7.98 -9.41
CA VAL A 70 2.15 7.99 -10.87
C VAL A 70 3.61 7.64 -11.17
N ALA A 71 4.56 8.27 -10.47
CA ALA A 71 5.98 7.95 -10.63
C ALA A 71 6.31 6.52 -10.19
N GLY A 72 5.83 6.11 -9.02
CA GLY A 72 6.07 4.80 -8.43
C GLY A 72 5.49 3.65 -9.26
N ASN A 73 4.36 3.85 -9.94
CA ASN A 73 3.81 2.85 -10.87
C ASN A 73 4.82 2.47 -11.96
N ARG A 74 5.42 3.45 -12.60
CA ARG A 74 6.41 3.25 -13.65
C ARG A 74 7.68 2.60 -13.09
N MET A 75 8.17 3.10 -11.95
CA MET A 75 9.39 2.62 -11.29
C MET A 75 9.24 1.17 -10.82
N LEU A 76 8.12 0.82 -10.16
CA LEU A 76 7.90 -0.50 -9.62
C LEU A 76 7.67 -1.55 -10.72
N ALA A 77 6.96 -1.18 -11.81
CA ALA A 77 6.81 -2.04 -12.99
C ALA A 77 8.18 -2.33 -13.64
N ALA A 78 9.04 -1.30 -13.78
CA ALA A 78 10.39 -1.46 -14.30
C ALA A 78 11.26 -2.34 -13.38
N PHE A 79 11.14 -2.18 -12.06
CA PHE A 79 11.82 -3.01 -11.07
C PHE A 79 11.40 -4.48 -11.19
N CYS A 80 10.10 -4.76 -11.22
CA CYS A 80 9.58 -6.11 -11.39
C CYS A 80 10.10 -6.76 -12.68
N LYS A 81 10.08 -6.02 -13.79
CA LYS A 81 10.62 -6.49 -15.07
C LYS A 81 12.12 -6.79 -14.99
N ARG A 82 12.90 -5.90 -14.36
CA ARG A 82 14.37 -6.05 -14.26
C ARG A 82 14.78 -7.28 -13.47
N TYR A 83 14.05 -7.58 -12.40
CA TYR A 83 14.41 -8.66 -11.47
C TYR A 83 13.54 -9.91 -11.60
N GLY A 84 12.75 -10.02 -12.68
CA GLY A 84 11.94 -11.23 -12.95
C GLY A 84 10.84 -11.49 -11.93
N ILE A 85 10.33 -10.45 -11.26
CA ILE A 85 9.22 -10.57 -10.32
C ILE A 85 7.92 -10.70 -11.11
N PRO A 86 7.06 -11.68 -10.81
CA PRO A 86 5.77 -11.80 -11.48
C PRO A 86 4.94 -10.52 -11.34
N TRP A 87 4.56 -9.93 -12.47
CA TRP A 87 3.70 -8.77 -12.53
C TRP A 87 2.90 -8.76 -13.82
N LEU A 88 1.71 -8.19 -13.77
CA LEU A 88 0.84 -8.06 -14.93
C LEU A 88 0.24 -6.66 -14.99
N ARG A 89 0.21 -6.07 -16.16
CA ARG A 89 -0.60 -4.89 -16.45
C ARG A 89 -2.00 -5.35 -16.81
N ILE A 90 -2.88 -5.45 -15.81
CA ILE A 90 -4.22 -6.00 -15.96
C ILE A 90 -5.25 -4.98 -16.46
N GLY A 91 -4.92 -3.68 -16.35
CA GLY A 91 -5.89 -2.61 -16.53
C GLY A 91 -6.93 -2.56 -15.42
N LYS A 92 -7.67 -1.46 -15.36
CA LYS A 92 -8.78 -1.29 -14.41
C LYS A 92 -9.93 -0.58 -15.10
N ILE A 93 -11.15 -1.01 -14.85
CA ILE A 93 -12.36 -0.24 -15.16
C ILE A 93 -12.97 0.31 -13.89
N ILE A 94 -13.31 1.59 -13.90
CA ILE A 94 -14.17 2.21 -12.89
C ILE A 94 -15.56 2.19 -13.49
N LEU A 95 -16.44 1.41 -12.92
CA LEU A 95 -17.72 1.04 -13.49
C LEU A 95 -18.86 1.90 -12.96
N ALA A 96 -19.56 2.61 -13.83
CA ALA A 96 -20.86 3.18 -13.54
C ALA A 96 -21.94 2.11 -13.82
N THR A 97 -22.72 1.81 -12.80
CA THR A 97 -23.87 0.89 -12.89
C THR A 97 -25.17 1.62 -13.20
N ARG A 98 -25.19 2.93 -13.02
CA ARG A 98 -26.34 3.84 -13.23
C ARG A 98 -25.89 5.10 -13.96
N THR A 99 -26.81 5.75 -14.67
CA THR A 99 -26.55 6.98 -15.44
C THR A 99 -26.17 8.16 -14.57
N GLU A 100 -26.64 8.20 -13.32
CA GLU A 100 -26.32 9.26 -12.35
C GLU A 100 -24.85 9.26 -11.94
N GLU A 101 -24.12 8.16 -12.20
CA GLU A 101 -22.70 8.02 -11.90
C GLU A 101 -21.78 8.51 -13.03
N LEU A 102 -22.32 8.87 -14.21
CA LEU A 102 -21.52 9.34 -15.36
C LEU A 102 -20.68 10.59 -15.04
N PRO A 103 -21.20 11.63 -14.35
CA PRO A 103 -20.39 12.78 -13.97
C PRO A 103 -19.19 12.41 -13.07
N VAL A 104 -19.31 11.36 -12.26
CA VAL A 104 -18.20 10.87 -11.42
C VAL A 104 -17.07 10.33 -12.29
N LEU A 105 -17.37 9.57 -13.35
CA LEU A 105 -16.37 9.07 -14.29
C LEU A 105 -15.64 10.20 -15.02
N GLU A 106 -16.37 11.23 -15.45
CA GLU A 106 -15.79 12.39 -16.14
C GLU A 106 -14.86 13.18 -15.21
N ASN A 107 -15.30 13.44 -13.98
CA ASN A 107 -14.49 14.13 -12.97
C ASN A 107 -13.22 13.33 -12.64
N LEU A 108 -13.32 12.00 -12.48
CA LEU A 108 -12.17 11.13 -12.26
C LEU A 108 -11.20 11.15 -13.43
N LYS A 109 -11.71 11.12 -14.67
CA LYS A 109 -10.88 11.20 -15.87
C LYS A 109 -10.09 12.51 -15.90
N ASN A 110 -10.78 13.64 -15.74
CA ASN A 110 -10.15 14.97 -15.74
C ASN A 110 -9.10 15.10 -14.63
N GLN A 111 -9.38 14.60 -13.41
CA GLN A 111 -8.42 14.60 -12.30
C GLN A 111 -7.21 13.70 -12.63
N ALA A 112 -7.44 12.52 -13.17
CA ALA A 112 -6.39 11.57 -13.50
C ALA A 112 -5.47 12.11 -14.62
N GLU A 113 -6.01 12.79 -15.62
CA GLU A 113 -5.23 13.46 -16.67
C GLU A 113 -4.34 14.56 -16.09
N ARG A 114 -4.87 15.39 -15.18
CA ARG A 114 -4.06 16.40 -14.46
C ARG A 114 -2.95 15.77 -13.60
N ASN A 115 -3.21 14.60 -13.04
CA ASN A 115 -2.19 13.83 -12.31
C ASN A 115 -1.12 13.18 -13.22
N GLY A 116 -1.25 13.29 -14.55
CA GLY A 116 -0.33 12.71 -15.53
C GLY A 116 -0.56 11.21 -15.80
N VAL A 117 -1.79 10.72 -15.58
CA VAL A 117 -2.19 9.37 -15.97
C VAL A 117 -2.58 9.35 -17.44
N GLU A 118 -1.93 8.49 -18.22
CA GLU A 118 -2.10 8.43 -19.67
C GLU A 118 -2.99 7.27 -20.12
N GLY A 119 -3.56 7.39 -21.33
CA GLY A 119 -4.28 6.32 -22.01
C GLY A 119 -5.67 6.03 -21.42
N LEU A 120 -6.27 7.00 -20.75
CA LEU A 120 -7.62 6.87 -20.19
C LEU A 120 -8.67 6.85 -21.30
N GLU A 121 -9.60 5.90 -21.21
CA GLU A 121 -10.70 5.75 -22.18
C GLU A 121 -12.04 5.67 -21.40
N VAL A 122 -13.04 6.42 -21.87
CA VAL A 122 -14.42 6.21 -21.43
C VAL A 122 -15.04 5.15 -22.32
N LEU A 123 -15.53 4.07 -21.70
CA LEU A 123 -16.12 2.92 -22.37
C LEU A 123 -17.63 2.93 -22.19
N GLU A 124 -18.37 2.60 -23.25
CA GLU A 124 -19.81 2.36 -23.21
C GLU A 124 -20.12 0.87 -23.26
N GLY A 125 -21.35 0.48 -22.99
CA GLY A 125 -21.82 -0.88 -22.75
C GLY A 125 -21.19 -1.99 -23.59
N SER A 126 -21.13 -1.85 -24.93
CA SER A 126 -20.53 -2.87 -25.82
C SER A 126 -19.00 -2.96 -25.67
N GLN A 127 -18.34 -1.84 -25.37
CA GLN A 127 -16.89 -1.78 -25.17
C GLN A 127 -16.49 -2.39 -23.82
N ILE A 128 -17.33 -2.22 -22.78
CA ILE A 128 -17.16 -2.88 -21.48
C ILE A 128 -17.18 -4.40 -21.69
N LYS A 129 -18.18 -4.91 -22.41
CA LYS A 129 -18.32 -6.36 -22.71
C LYS A 129 -17.15 -6.93 -23.48
N LYS A 130 -16.49 -6.17 -24.34
CA LYS A 130 -15.27 -6.63 -25.03
C LYS A 130 -14.10 -6.84 -24.07
N ARG A 131 -13.97 -6.01 -23.02
CA ARG A 131 -12.89 -6.11 -22.04
C ARG A 131 -13.25 -7.06 -20.90
N GLU A 132 -14.46 -6.93 -20.38
CA GLU A 132 -15.01 -7.70 -19.24
C GLU A 132 -16.37 -8.30 -19.63
N PRO A 133 -16.39 -9.45 -20.32
CA PRO A 133 -17.62 -10.00 -20.94
C PRO A 133 -18.76 -10.29 -19.94
N PHE A 134 -18.41 -10.55 -18.68
CA PHE A 134 -19.35 -10.95 -17.63
C PHE A 134 -19.68 -9.84 -16.65
N ILE A 135 -19.15 -8.63 -16.87
CA ILE A 135 -19.41 -7.45 -16.03
C ILE A 135 -20.52 -6.62 -16.68
N GLN A 136 -21.42 -6.11 -15.85
CA GLN A 136 -22.57 -5.31 -16.27
C GLN A 136 -22.44 -3.86 -15.73
N GLY A 137 -22.58 -2.89 -16.61
CA GLY A 137 -22.57 -1.46 -16.32
C GLY A 137 -23.01 -0.65 -17.52
N VAL A 138 -23.32 0.62 -17.28
CA VAL A 138 -23.76 1.58 -18.33
C VAL A 138 -22.59 2.26 -19.02
N ALA A 139 -21.54 2.57 -18.25
CA ALA A 139 -20.28 3.14 -18.73
C ALA A 139 -19.13 2.76 -17.80
N ALA A 140 -17.89 2.95 -18.26
CA ALA A 140 -16.72 2.77 -17.40
C ALA A 140 -15.58 3.72 -17.82
N LEU A 141 -14.75 4.11 -16.87
CA LEU A 141 -13.44 4.70 -17.14
C LEU A 141 -12.39 3.58 -17.13
N TYR A 142 -11.74 3.36 -18.25
CA TYR A 142 -10.64 2.41 -18.36
C TYR A 142 -9.30 3.07 -18.06
N VAL A 143 -8.50 2.42 -17.23
CA VAL A 143 -7.20 2.89 -16.75
C VAL A 143 -6.14 1.82 -17.09
N PRO A 144 -5.44 1.93 -18.21
CA PRO A 144 -4.55 0.88 -18.72
C PRO A 144 -3.30 0.66 -17.87
N SER A 145 -2.83 1.66 -17.14
CA SER A 145 -1.59 1.59 -16.35
C SER A 145 -1.72 0.82 -15.04
N THR A 146 -2.93 0.42 -14.65
CA THR A 146 -3.14 -0.41 -13.45
C THR A 146 -2.58 -1.81 -13.64
N GLY A 147 -1.83 -2.29 -12.66
CA GLY A 147 -1.25 -3.62 -12.65
C GLY A 147 -1.35 -4.30 -11.29
N VAL A 148 -0.80 -5.50 -11.23
CA VAL A 148 -0.60 -6.28 -10.00
C VAL A 148 0.77 -6.92 -10.02
N PHE A 149 1.36 -7.21 -8.86
CA PHE A 149 2.65 -7.89 -8.78
C PHE A 149 2.74 -8.81 -7.56
N ASP A 150 3.64 -9.77 -7.60
CA ASP A 150 3.95 -10.68 -6.48
C ASP A 150 4.79 -9.95 -5.43
N VAL A 151 4.11 -9.43 -4.41
CA VAL A 151 4.74 -8.72 -3.30
C VAL A 151 5.64 -9.64 -2.47
N ALA A 152 5.29 -10.92 -2.33
CA ALA A 152 6.12 -11.86 -1.59
C ALA A 152 7.44 -12.13 -2.33
N GLN A 153 7.39 -12.30 -3.66
CA GLN A 153 8.60 -12.44 -4.47
C GLN A 153 9.41 -11.14 -4.46
N TRP A 154 8.74 -9.97 -4.46
CA TRP A 154 9.42 -8.68 -4.33
C TRP A 154 10.25 -8.62 -3.04
N PHE A 155 9.68 -9.02 -1.89
CA PHE A 155 10.43 -9.02 -0.61
C PHE A 155 11.60 -10.00 -0.61
N ARG A 156 11.45 -11.19 -1.19
CA ARG A 156 12.59 -12.14 -1.34
C ARG A 156 13.70 -11.55 -2.19
N THR A 157 13.35 -10.89 -3.28
CA THR A 157 14.30 -10.27 -4.20
C THR A 157 15.01 -9.08 -3.56
N ILE A 158 14.24 -8.15 -2.95
CA ILE A 158 14.84 -6.95 -2.37
C ILE A 158 15.75 -7.29 -1.18
N GLU A 159 15.41 -8.28 -0.38
CA GLU A 159 16.27 -8.72 0.74
C GLU A 159 17.65 -9.15 0.23
N GLY A 160 17.71 -9.93 -0.84
CA GLY A 160 18.99 -10.31 -1.48
C GLY A 160 19.76 -9.10 -1.98
N LEU A 161 19.07 -8.19 -2.70
CA LEU A 161 19.69 -6.97 -3.24
C LEU A 161 20.22 -6.03 -2.15
N LEU A 162 19.55 -5.94 -1.00
CA LEU A 162 20.03 -5.16 0.14
C LEU A 162 21.32 -5.72 0.71
N TYR A 163 21.44 -7.06 0.86
CA TYR A 163 22.69 -7.69 1.30
C TYR A 163 23.82 -7.48 0.28
N GLU A 164 23.55 -7.65 -1.01
CA GLU A 164 24.53 -7.40 -2.08
C GLU A 164 25.01 -5.94 -2.12
N ALA A 165 24.13 -5.00 -1.77
CA ALA A 165 24.45 -3.58 -1.69
C ALA A 165 25.13 -3.16 -0.38
N GLY A 166 25.40 -4.08 0.55
CA GLY A 166 26.09 -3.82 1.82
C GLY A 166 25.19 -3.23 2.92
N VAL A 167 23.86 -3.29 2.78
CA VAL A 167 22.93 -2.86 3.82
C VAL A 167 22.91 -3.88 4.96
N THR A 168 23.08 -3.42 6.19
CA THR A 168 22.94 -4.26 7.39
C THR A 168 21.47 -4.42 7.77
N VAL A 169 20.87 -5.56 7.42
CA VAL A 169 19.48 -5.86 7.73
C VAL A 169 19.37 -6.62 9.06
N LEU A 170 18.74 -6.01 10.06
CA LEU A 170 18.56 -6.58 11.40
C LEU A 170 17.07 -6.86 11.66
N LYS A 171 16.66 -8.10 11.43
CA LYS A 171 15.32 -8.61 11.78
C LYS A 171 15.21 -8.93 13.26
N ARG A 172 13.97 -9.02 13.81
CA ARG A 172 13.67 -9.23 15.23
C ARG A 172 14.33 -8.18 16.14
N THR A 173 14.43 -6.95 15.62
CA THR A 173 15.12 -5.83 16.27
C THR A 173 14.17 -4.64 16.43
N PRO A 174 13.19 -4.71 17.35
CA PRO A 174 12.28 -3.59 17.62
C PRO A 174 13.05 -2.41 18.22
N VAL A 175 12.86 -1.24 17.63
CA VAL A 175 13.31 0.04 18.21
C VAL A 175 12.35 0.41 19.35
N VAL A 176 12.91 0.80 20.47
CA VAL A 176 12.17 1.11 21.72
C VAL A 176 12.47 2.49 22.26
N GLY A 177 13.35 3.25 21.61
CA GLY A 177 13.67 4.63 21.98
C GLY A 177 14.49 5.33 20.90
N LEU A 178 14.31 6.66 20.82
CA LEU A 178 15.15 7.58 20.06
C LEU A 178 15.55 8.73 21.01
N GLN A 179 16.83 9.10 21.03
CA GLN A 179 17.31 10.19 21.86
C GLN A 179 18.34 11.04 21.09
N PRO A 180 18.22 12.38 21.08
CA PRO A 180 19.25 13.23 20.50
C PRO A 180 20.56 13.15 21.31
N LYS A 181 21.70 13.12 20.62
CA LYS A 181 23.05 13.08 21.17
C LYS A 181 23.96 14.05 20.40
N GLY A 182 23.80 15.35 20.63
CA GLY A 182 24.43 16.38 19.80
C GLY A 182 23.90 16.31 18.36
N ASP A 183 24.80 16.16 17.39
CA ASP A 183 24.45 16.04 15.98
C ASP A 183 24.05 14.62 15.55
N LEU A 184 23.99 13.69 16.50
CA LEU A 184 23.62 12.29 16.30
C LEU A 184 22.29 11.94 16.98
N VAL A 185 21.74 10.82 16.57
CA VAL A 185 20.57 10.20 17.21
C VAL A 185 20.96 8.84 17.77
N GLU A 186 20.74 8.62 19.04
CA GLU A 186 20.85 7.32 19.68
C GLU A 186 19.55 6.54 19.43
N VAL A 187 19.68 5.40 18.75
CA VAL A 187 18.59 4.46 18.47
C VAL A 187 18.70 3.29 19.45
N GLU A 188 17.73 3.19 20.35
CA GLU A 188 17.68 2.09 21.31
C GLU A 188 16.86 0.92 20.79
N THR A 189 17.43 -0.28 20.89
CA THR A 189 16.76 -1.52 20.48
C THR A 189 16.56 -2.46 21.66
N ARG A 190 15.47 -3.22 21.66
CA ARG A 190 15.13 -4.10 22.81
C ARG A 190 16.17 -5.18 23.12
N LYS A 191 16.93 -5.65 22.12
CA LYS A 191 17.80 -6.83 22.27
C LYS A 191 19.24 -6.62 21.84
N ARG A 192 19.54 -5.57 21.07
CA ARG A 192 20.87 -5.36 20.49
C ARG A 192 21.58 -4.11 21.02
N GLY A 193 21.05 -3.52 22.12
CA GLY A 193 21.62 -2.32 22.70
C GLY A 193 21.32 -1.05 21.89
N LYS A 194 22.25 -0.12 21.92
CA LYS A 194 22.13 1.22 21.36
C LYS A 194 23.05 1.38 20.15
N LEU A 195 22.60 2.16 19.17
CA LEU A 195 23.32 2.49 17.96
C LEU A 195 23.25 4.00 17.73
N LEU A 196 24.39 4.65 17.49
CA LEU A 196 24.43 6.05 17.10
C LEU A 196 24.27 6.17 15.57
N SER A 197 23.52 7.18 15.14
CA SER A 197 23.27 7.42 13.71
C SER A 197 23.30 8.92 13.40
N ARG A 198 23.83 9.30 12.24
CA ARG A 198 23.78 10.66 11.72
C ARG A 198 22.37 11.03 11.22
N CYS A 199 21.62 10.05 10.69
CA CYS A 199 20.25 10.23 10.25
C CYS A 199 19.41 9.00 10.57
N VAL A 200 18.16 9.21 10.99
CA VAL A 200 17.17 8.14 11.20
C VAL A 200 15.98 8.36 10.30
N VAL A 201 15.56 7.31 9.56
CA VAL A 201 14.32 7.33 8.77
C VAL A 201 13.28 6.44 9.44
N ASN A 202 12.23 7.06 9.95
CA ASN A 202 11.10 6.36 10.54
C ASN A 202 10.11 5.92 9.44
N ALA A 203 10.25 4.69 8.99
CA ALA A 203 9.38 4.01 8.01
C ALA A 203 8.56 2.87 8.67
N ALA A 204 8.22 3.01 9.96
CA ALA A 204 7.61 1.95 10.77
C ALA A 204 6.12 1.68 10.50
N GLY A 205 5.54 2.27 9.45
CA GLY A 205 4.18 1.99 8.98
C GLY A 205 3.13 2.24 10.07
N LEU A 206 2.41 1.19 10.51
CA LEU A 206 1.41 1.28 11.59
C LEU A 206 1.97 1.80 12.91
N TYR A 207 3.27 1.70 13.14
CA TYR A 207 3.93 2.10 14.39
C TYR A 207 4.79 3.35 14.23
N ALA A 208 4.66 4.06 13.09
CA ALA A 208 5.46 5.24 12.82
C ALA A 208 5.14 6.40 13.79
N ASP A 209 3.91 6.49 14.28
CA ASP A 209 3.53 7.43 15.36
C ASP A 209 4.21 7.10 16.70
N GLU A 210 4.29 5.83 17.07
CA GLU A 210 4.97 5.41 18.30
C GLU A 210 6.46 5.74 18.27
N VAL A 211 7.12 5.49 17.12
CA VAL A 211 8.52 5.84 16.91
C VAL A 211 8.72 7.36 16.92
N ALA A 212 7.82 8.12 16.30
CA ALA A 212 7.89 9.58 16.32
C ALA A 212 7.68 10.13 17.74
N ASN A 213 6.78 9.53 18.51
CA ASN A 213 6.46 9.98 19.86
C ASN A 213 7.57 9.70 20.89
N PHE A 214 8.63 8.95 20.55
CA PHE A 214 9.85 8.92 21.37
C PHE A 214 10.58 10.28 21.44
N LEU A 215 10.26 11.21 20.53
CA LEU A 215 10.82 12.56 20.43
C LEU A 215 9.80 13.64 20.83
N ASP A 216 8.91 13.34 21.77
CA ASP A 216 7.89 14.24 22.32
C ASP A 216 6.90 14.79 21.25
N ASN A 217 6.66 14.03 20.18
CA ASN A 217 5.62 14.33 19.21
C ASN A 217 4.25 13.83 19.72
N SER A 218 3.19 14.30 19.08
CA SER A 218 1.81 13.88 19.36
C SER A 218 1.11 13.30 18.13
N PHE A 219 1.88 12.64 17.23
CA PHE A 219 1.29 11.99 16.06
C PHE A 219 0.44 10.79 16.48
N ARG A 220 -0.61 10.57 15.71
CA ARG A 220 -1.49 9.42 15.91
C ARG A 220 -1.85 8.79 14.57
N ILE A 221 -1.60 7.48 14.46
CA ILE A 221 -2.06 6.64 13.37
C ILE A 221 -3.33 5.92 13.80
N HIS A 222 -4.36 6.04 12.99
CA HIS A 222 -5.63 5.37 13.19
C HIS A 222 -5.65 4.10 12.33
N PRO A 223 -5.63 2.90 12.95
CA PRO A 223 -5.63 1.67 12.20
C PRO A 223 -6.98 1.43 11.51
N VAL A 224 -6.95 1.24 10.19
CA VAL A 224 -8.15 0.92 9.39
C VAL A 224 -7.97 -0.46 8.78
N ARG A 225 -8.73 -1.41 9.30
CA ARG A 225 -8.76 -2.79 8.82
C ARG A 225 -9.54 -2.90 7.52
N GLY A 226 -9.08 -3.75 6.62
CA GLY A 226 -9.75 -4.18 5.41
C GLY A 226 -9.67 -5.68 5.25
N ASP A 227 -10.81 -6.32 5.11
CA ASP A 227 -10.93 -7.76 4.90
C ASP A 227 -11.07 -8.07 3.40
N TYR A 228 -10.64 -9.26 3.01
CA TYR A 228 -10.67 -9.73 1.62
C TYR A 228 -11.27 -11.13 1.54
N PHE A 229 -12.10 -11.32 0.54
CA PHE A 229 -12.45 -12.63 0.01
C PHE A 229 -11.71 -12.90 -1.29
N SER A 230 -11.69 -14.15 -1.71
CA SER A 230 -11.13 -14.57 -2.99
C SER A 230 -12.10 -15.49 -3.71
N ILE A 231 -12.02 -15.48 -5.03
CA ILE A 231 -12.60 -16.49 -5.90
C ILE A 231 -11.49 -17.10 -6.76
N SER A 232 -11.65 -18.38 -7.09
CA SER A 232 -10.69 -19.14 -7.89
C SER A 232 -11.40 -20.02 -8.92
N GLY A 233 -10.63 -20.73 -9.75
CA GLY A 233 -11.16 -21.65 -10.72
C GLY A 233 -11.98 -20.97 -11.84
N ARG A 234 -13.07 -21.62 -12.27
CA ARG A 234 -13.87 -21.19 -13.43
C ARG A 234 -14.42 -19.78 -13.28
N VAL A 235 -14.99 -19.42 -12.14
CA VAL A 235 -15.62 -18.10 -11.94
C VAL A 235 -14.58 -16.99 -11.94
N ALA A 236 -13.41 -17.21 -11.34
CA ALA A 236 -12.30 -16.26 -11.38
C ALA A 236 -11.83 -15.99 -12.82
N SER A 237 -11.85 -17.00 -13.71
CA SER A 237 -11.43 -16.85 -15.11
C SER A 237 -12.34 -15.94 -15.95
N LEU A 238 -13.53 -15.64 -15.45
CA LEU A 238 -14.49 -14.71 -16.07
C LEU A 238 -14.11 -13.25 -15.88
N VAL A 239 -13.27 -12.92 -14.86
CA VAL A 239 -12.75 -11.57 -14.61
C VAL A 239 -11.38 -11.43 -15.26
N LYS A 240 -11.17 -10.39 -16.07
CA LYS A 240 -9.93 -10.21 -16.85
C LYS A 240 -8.96 -9.21 -16.22
N GLY A 241 -9.47 -8.18 -15.56
CA GLY A 241 -8.69 -7.11 -14.96
C GLY A 241 -9.11 -6.74 -13.55
N ALA A 242 -9.01 -5.46 -13.24
CA ALA A 242 -9.57 -4.90 -12.02
C ALA A 242 -10.90 -4.20 -12.32
N VAL A 243 -11.92 -4.48 -11.51
CA VAL A 243 -13.26 -3.88 -11.66
C VAL A 243 -13.64 -3.20 -10.36
N TYR A 244 -13.71 -1.89 -10.41
CA TYR A 244 -14.04 -1.03 -9.27
C TYR A 244 -15.38 -0.34 -9.54
N PRO A 245 -16.30 -0.29 -8.58
CA PRO A 245 -17.46 0.58 -8.71
C PRO A 245 -17.05 2.05 -8.69
N CYS A 246 -17.92 2.93 -9.15
CA CYS A 246 -17.75 4.37 -8.92
C CYS A 246 -17.60 4.64 -7.42
N PRO A 247 -16.63 5.50 -7.01
CA PRO A 247 -16.48 5.86 -5.62
C PRO A 247 -17.74 6.54 -5.09
N GLY A 248 -18.19 6.09 -3.94
CA GLY A 248 -19.30 6.68 -3.19
C GLY A 248 -18.81 7.45 -1.97
N SER A 249 -19.74 7.93 -1.16
CA SER A 249 -19.46 8.65 0.10
C SER A 249 -18.63 7.83 1.10
N LEU A 250 -18.69 6.51 1.03
CA LEU A 250 -17.98 5.59 1.93
C LEU A 250 -16.65 5.08 1.36
N GLY A 251 -16.14 5.63 0.25
CA GLY A 251 -14.86 5.25 -0.35
C GLY A 251 -14.99 4.52 -1.69
N LEU A 252 -13.97 3.68 -2.03
CA LEU A 252 -13.88 3.04 -3.35
C LEU A 252 -14.84 1.85 -3.55
N GLY A 253 -15.57 1.45 -2.51
CA GLY A 253 -16.45 0.29 -2.55
C GLY A 253 -15.70 -1.06 -2.64
N ILE A 254 -16.47 -2.15 -2.54
CA ILE A 254 -15.94 -3.51 -2.71
C ILE A 254 -15.70 -3.76 -4.20
N HIS A 255 -14.47 -4.18 -4.53
CA HIS A 255 -14.04 -4.32 -5.92
C HIS A 255 -13.41 -5.68 -6.21
N LEU A 256 -13.24 -6.00 -7.48
CA LEU A 256 -12.56 -7.19 -7.97
C LEU A 256 -11.14 -6.83 -8.43
N THR A 257 -10.18 -7.69 -8.10
CA THR A 257 -8.80 -7.56 -8.57
C THR A 257 -8.25 -8.92 -8.98
N ARG A 258 -8.02 -9.12 -10.28
CA ARG A 258 -7.37 -10.33 -10.78
C ARG A 258 -5.87 -10.28 -10.49
N LEU A 259 -5.35 -11.33 -9.85
CA LEU A 259 -3.93 -11.48 -9.55
C LEU A 259 -3.19 -12.21 -10.69
N TRP A 260 -1.87 -12.26 -10.59
CA TRP A 260 -0.96 -12.89 -11.56
C TRP A 260 -1.13 -14.42 -11.63
N ASP A 261 -1.60 -15.06 -10.57
CA ASP A 261 -1.87 -16.50 -10.49
C ASP A 261 -3.28 -16.90 -10.95
N GLY A 262 -4.09 -15.91 -11.34
CA GLY A 262 -5.46 -16.11 -11.78
C GLY A 262 -6.51 -16.04 -10.67
N THR A 263 -6.11 -15.97 -9.40
CA THR A 263 -7.02 -15.67 -8.29
C THR A 263 -7.63 -14.28 -8.47
N VAL A 264 -8.88 -14.10 -8.06
CA VAL A 264 -9.51 -12.78 -8.00
C VAL A 264 -9.83 -12.45 -6.55
N LEU A 265 -9.31 -11.33 -6.06
CA LEU A 265 -9.66 -10.78 -4.75
C LEU A 265 -10.94 -9.97 -4.85
N ILE A 266 -11.76 -10.06 -3.80
CA ILE A 266 -12.97 -9.26 -3.57
C ILE A 266 -12.74 -8.45 -2.30
N GLY A 267 -12.83 -7.15 -2.41
CA GLY A 267 -12.53 -6.24 -1.30
C GLY A 267 -11.41 -5.26 -1.64
N PRO A 268 -10.92 -4.54 -0.63
CA PRO A 268 -11.27 -4.66 0.78
C PRO A 268 -12.50 -3.84 1.17
N ASP A 269 -13.03 -4.11 2.34
CA ASP A 269 -13.83 -3.14 3.10
C ASP A 269 -12.91 -2.16 3.86
N ALA A 270 -13.50 -1.29 4.69
CA ALA A 270 -12.75 -0.36 5.52
C ALA A 270 -13.47 -0.15 6.85
N ARG A 271 -12.80 -0.54 7.95
CA ARG A 271 -13.31 -0.39 9.31
C ARG A 271 -12.22 0.10 10.24
N TYR A 272 -12.48 1.16 11.02
CA TYR A 272 -11.58 1.54 12.10
C TYR A 272 -11.56 0.44 13.17
N VAL A 273 -10.37 0.14 13.66
CA VAL A 273 -10.15 -0.83 14.75
C VAL A 273 -9.27 -0.19 15.83
N GLU A 274 -9.39 -0.68 17.05
CA GLU A 274 -8.59 -0.14 18.16
C GLU A 274 -7.14 -0.65 18.14
N SER A 275 -6.97 -1.92 17.77
CA SER A 275 -5.66 -2.56 17.79
C SER A 275 -4.99 -2.52 16.41
N LYS A 276 -3.71 -2.15 16.40
CA LYS A 276 -2.82 -2.26 15.23
C LYS A 276 -2.49 -3.72 14.86
N GLU A 277 -2.92 -4.68 15.69
CA GLU A 277 -2.67 -6.13 15.54
C GLU A 277 -3.96 -6.94 15.42
N ASP A 278 -5.09 -6.31 15.06
CA ASP A 278 -6.35 -7.00 14.87
C ASP A 278 -6.40 -7.73 13.51
N TYR A 279 -5.62 -8.79 13.40
CA TYR A 279 -5.59 -9.69 12.24
C TYR A 279 -6.47 -10.94 12.46
N LYS A 280 -7.40 -10.94 13.43
CA LYS A 280 -8.34 -12.05 13.64
C LYS A 280 -9.14 -12.25 12.37
N THR A 281 -9.26 -13.51 11.93
CA THR A 281 -10.10 -13.85 10.79
C THR A 281 -11.57 -13.57 11.11
N LEU A 282 -12.34 -13.11 10.13
CA LEU A 282 -13.79 -13.09 10.22
C LEU A 282 -14.29 -14.52 10.51
N PRO A 283 -15.39 -14.68 11.24
CA PRO A 283 -16.00 -15.99 11.42
C PRO A 283 -16.20 -16.66 10.06
N VAL A 284 -15.55 -17.79 9.86
CA VAL A 284 -15.67 -18.55 8.61
C VAL A 284 -17.06 -19.10 8.54
N LEU A 285 -17.81 -18.68 7.51
CA LEU A 285 -18.99 -19.41 7.09
C LEU A 285 -18.50 -20.73 6.53
N THR A 286 -18.85 -21.82 7.18
CA THR A 286 -18.60 -23.15 6.64
C THR A 286 -19.35 -23.30 5.31
N PRO A 287 -18.74 -23.86 4.26
CA PRO A 287 -19.44 -24.13 2.99
C PRO A 287 -20.66 -25.03 3.14
N GLU A 288 -20.79 -25.71 4.29
CA GLU A 288 -21.83 -26.68 4.67
C GLU A 288 -22.95 -26.05 5.52
N GLY A 289 -22.83 -24.74 5.85
CA GLY A 289 -23.88 -24.02 6.58
C GLY A 289 -25.08 -23.76 5.69
N ASP A 290 -26.25 -23.82 6.29
CA ASP A 290 -27.51 -23.43 5.69
C ASP A 290 -27.35 -22.07 4.97
N PRO A 291 -27.77 -21.95 3.67
CA PRO A 291 -27.70 -20.70 2.92
C PRO A 291 -28.37 -19.51 3.62
N ASP A 292 -29.28 -19.78 4.56
CA ASP A 292 -29.98 -18.76 5.34
C ASP A 292 -29.19 -18.22 6.54
N THR A 293 -28.05 -18.84 6.90
CA THR A 293 -27.15 -18.42 8.00
C THR A 293 -25.93 -17.61 7.57
N VAL A 294 -26.01 -16.96 6.42
CA VAL A 294 -24.91 -16.11 5.89
C VAL A 294 -24.76 -14.85 6.74
N SER A 295 -23.54 -14.61 7.29
CA SER A 295 -23.27 -13.44 8.13
C SER A 295 -23.43 -12.12 7.36
N GLU A 296 -23.76 -11.04 8.07
CA GLU A 296 -23.80 -9.69 7.50
C GLU A 296 -22.43 -9.30 6.89
N ASP A 297 -21.35 -9.74 7.51
CA ASP A 297 -20.00 -9.53 7.02
C ASP A 297 -19.80 -10.12 5.62
N PHE A 298 -20.27 -11.33 5.37
CA PHE A 298 -20.21 -11.95 4.04
C PHE A 298 -21.08 -11.20 3.03
N LEU A 299 -22.31 -10.84 3.39
CA LEU A 299 -23.24 -10.14 2.50
C LEU A 299 -22.70 -8.77 2.07
N ARG A 300 -21.96 -8.09 2.94
CA ARG A 300 -21.28 -6.82 2.65
C ARG A 300 -20.30 -6.92 1.47
N PHE A 301 -19.68 -8.08 1.27
CA PHE A 301 -18.80 -8.32 0.10
C PHE A 301 -19.57 -8.88 -1.08
N PHE A 302 -20.50 -9.79 -0.84
CA PHE A 302 -21.21 -10.50 -1.91
C PHE A 302 -22.19 -9.60 -2.67
N LEU A 303 -23.07 -8.90 -1.96
CA LEU A 303 -24.18 -8.17 -2.58
C LEU A 303 -23.73 -7.06 -3.53
N PRO A 304 -22.77 -6.17 -3.17
CA PRO A 304 -22.30 -5.13 -4.09
C PRO A 304 -21.68 -5.70 -5.36
N VAL A 305 -20.90 -6.77 -5.24
CA VAL A 305 -20.26 -7.40 -6.41
C VAL A 305 -21.27 -8.14 -7.28
N LYS A 306 -22.24 -8.81 -6.68
CA LYS A 306 -23.32 -9.52 -7.40
C LYS A 306 -24.11 -8.58 -8.33
N GLN A 307 -24.25 -7.30 -7.99
CA GLN A 307 -24.94 -6.31 -8.81
C GLN A 307 -24.30 -6.11 -10.18
N PHE A 308 -22.99 -6.09 -10.25
CA PHE A 308 -22.27 -5.88 -11.52
C PHE A 308 -21.60 -7.14 -12.07
N PHE A 309 -21.49 -8.21 -11.27
CA PHE A 309 -20.98 -9.51 -11.67
C PHE A 309 -22.02 -10.62 -11.38
N PRO A 310 -23.08 -10.75 -12.18
CA PRO A 310 -24.19 -11.66 -11.93
C PRO A 310 -23.82 -13.15 -11.92
N SER A 311 -22.69 -13.52 -12.53
CA SER A 311 -22.21 -14.92 -12.53
C SER A 311 -21.64 -15.38 -11.21
N LEU A 312 -21.43 -14.47 -10.25
CA LEU A 312 -20.92 -14.79 -8.91
C LEU A 312 -22.00 -15.49 -8.08
N GLU A 313 -21.64 -16.58 -7.42
CA GLU A 313 -22.50 -17.28 -6.47
C GLU A 313 -21.89 -17.27 -5.06
N LYS A 314 -22.70 -17.40 -4.02
CA LYS A 314 -22.23 -17.40 -2.62
C LYS A 314 -21.12 -18.44 -2.38
N ARG A 315 -21.28 -19.62 -2.97
CA ARG A 315 -20.33 -20.75 -2.86
C ARG A 315 -18.95 -20.47 -3.48
N ASP A 316 -18.82 -19.45 -4.31
CA ASP A 316 -17.56 -19.11 -4.97
C ASP A 316 -16.60 -18.33 -4.07
N LEU A 317 -17.13 -17.67 -3.03
CA LEU A 317 -16.32 -16.87 -2.12
C LEU A 317 -15.60 -17.72 -1.08
N ARG A 318 -14.33 -17.40 -0.87
CA ARG A 318 -13.52 -17.94 0.22
C ARG A 318 -12.87 -16.78 0.95
N LEU A 319 -12.82 -16.85 2.27
CA LEU A 319 -12.07 -15.87 3.06
C LEU A 319 -10.59 -15.93 2.64
N ALA A 320 -9.98 -14.79 2.37
CA ALA A 320 -8.58 -14.70 1.93
C ALA A 320 -7.67 -14.23 3.07
N HIS A 321 -7.65 -12.94 3.32
CA HIS A 321 -6.82 -12.32 4.35
C HIS A 321 -7.42 -10.99 4.80
N CYS A 322 -6.80 -10.37 5.81
CA CYS A 322 -7.06 -8.99 6.18
C CYS A 322 -5.76 -8.21 6.27
N GLY A 323 -5.85 -6.90 6.12
CA GLY A 323 -4.75 -5.96 6.31
C GLY A 323 -5.19 -4.75 7.12
N ILE A 324 -4.22 -4.05 7.71
CA ILE A 324 -4.48 -2.84 8.48
C ILE A 324 -3.71 -1.69 7.86
N ARG A 325 -4.43 -0.60 7.54
CA ARG A 325 -3.86 0.61 6.93
C ARG A 325 -3.44 1.60 8.00
N PRO A 326 -2.27 2.24 7.88
CA PRO A 326 -1.81 3.29 8.80
C PRO A 326 -2.41 4.65 8.42
N CYS A 327 -3.69 4.89 8.70
CA CYS A 327 -4.36 6.14 8.32
C CYS A 327 -4.07 7.28 9.30
N LEU A 328 -3.84 8.49 8.77
CA LEU A 328 -3.78 9.73 9.57
C LEU A 328 -5.17 10.32 9.82
N ARG A 329 -6.17 9.96 9.01
CA ARG A 329 -7.54 10.43 9.18
C ARG A 329 -8.19 9.74 10.37
N ALA A 330 -8.69 10.54 11.31
CA ALA A 330 -9.39 10.05 12.49
C ALA A 330 -10.79 9.50 12.15
N PRO A 331 -11.36 8.62 12.98
CA PRO A 331 -12.76 8.23 12.87
C PRO A 331 -13.68 9.47 12.89
N GLY A 332 -14.61 9.56 11.94
CA GLY A 332 -15.53 10.71 11.80
C GLY A 332 -14.93 11.95 11.15
N GLU A 333 -13.63 11.97 10.86
CA GLU A 333 -13.01 13.05 10.10
C GLU A 333 -13.33 12.90 8.61
N GLU A 334 -13.77 13.97 7.97
CA GLU A 334 -14.04 14.00 6.53
C GLU A 334 -12.86 14.57 5.74
N GLY A 335 -12.88 14.36 4.43
CA GLY A 335 -11.91 14.91 3.49
C GLY A 335 -10.68 14.04 3.24
N PHE A 336 -9.77 14.60 2.48
CA PHE A 336 -8.53 13.95 2.06
C PHE A 336 -7.43 14.17 3.09
N ARG A 337 -6.65 13.13 3.35
CA ARG A 337 -5.39 13.20 4.10
C ARG A 337 -4.26 12.64 3.24
N ASP A 338 -3.25 13.47 3.03
CA ASP A 338 -2.06 13.08 2.29
C ASP A 338 -1.06 12.31 3.16
N PHE A 339 -0.01 11.80 2.55
CA PHE A 339 1.18 11.34 3.28
C PHE A 339 1.79 12.49 4.06
N SER A 340 2.41 12.20 5.20
CA SER A 340 3.22 13.16 5.95
C SER A 340 4.66 12.67 5.97
N ILE A 341 5.50 13.28 5.11
CA ILE A 341 6.92 12.98 4.98
C ILE A 341 7.68 14.25 5.35
N GLN A 342 8.32 14.26 6.52
CA GLN A 342 8.92 15.47 7.07
C GLN A 342 10.02 15.17 8.09
N PRO A 343 11.00 16.06 8.25
CA PRO A 343 11.93 15.98 9.37
C PRO A 343 11.19 16.21 10.69
N ASP A 344 11.72 15.65 11.77
CA ASP A 344 11.25 15.94 13.13
C ASP A 344 11.51 17.42 13.46
N ARG A 345 10.57 18.04 14.19
CA ARG A 345 10.66 19.47 14.53
C ARG A 345 11.79 19.80 15.50
N ASN A 346 12.08 18.88 16.42
CA ASN A 346 13.05 19.07 17.51
C ASN A 346 14.38 18.41 17.18
N VAL A 347 14.37 17.35 16.37
CA VAL A 347 15.53 16.53 16.00
C VAL A 347 15.55 16.35 14.48
N PRO A 348 15.99 17.36 13.70
CA PRO A 348 15.93 17.33 12.23
C PRO A 348 16.62 16.13 11.60
N GLN A 349 17.52 15.46 12.32
CA GLN A 349 18.20 14.24 11.91
C GLN A 349 17.25 13.03 11.81
N VAL A 350 15.99 13.18 12.24
CA VAL A 350 14.97 12.13 12.14
C VAL A 350 13.94 12.54 11.09
N ILE A 351 13.73 11.71 10.06
CA ILE A 351 12.72 11.90 9.01
C ILE A 351 11.57 10.93 9.26
N HIS A 352 10.37 11.46 9.45
CA HIS A 352 9.17 10.66 9.67
C HIS A 352 8.37 10.45 8.39
N LEU A 353 7.94 9.18 8.17
CA LEU A 353 7.02 8.79 7.10
C LEU A 353 5.72 8.29 7.72
N LEU A 354 4.77 9.20 7.90
CA LEU A 354 3.51 8.93 8.60
C LEU A 354 2.35 8.80 7.61
N GLY A 355 1.43 7.90 7.91
CA GLY A 355 0.22 7.76 7.11
C GLY A 355 0.45 7.20 5.71
N ILE A 356 1.49 6.38 5.54
CA ILE A 356 1.77 5.77 4.24
C ILE A 356 0.81 4.56 4.02
N ASP A 357 -0.47 4.88 3.88
CA ASP A 357 -1.54 3.95 3.49
C ASP A 357 -1.61 3.80 1.95
N SER A 358 -2.76 3.47 1.36
CA SER A 358 -2.89 3.46 -0.11
C SER A 358 -2.71 4.88 -0.69
N PRO A 359 -1.84 5.04 -1.70
CA PRO A 359 -1.18 4.06 -2.57
C PRO A 359 0.27 3.72 -2.18
N GLY A 360 0.62 3.68 -0.91
CA GLY A 360 2.00 3.53 -0.41
C GLY A 360 2.78 2.36 -1.01
N LEU A 361 2.12 1.22 -1.28
CA LEU A 361 2.76 0.09 -1.95
C LEU A 361 3.32 0.48 -3.33
N THR A 362 2.49 1.13 -4.15
CA THR A 362 2.88 1.61 -5.49
C THR A 362 3.88 2.76 -5.40
N ALA A 363 3.67 3.66 -4.45
CA ALA A 363 4.45 4.88 -4.29
C ALA A 363 5.86 4.65 -3.70
N ALA A 364 6.11 3.50 -3.09
CA ALA A 364 7.31 3.22 -2.30
C ALA A 364 8.63 3.59 -2.99
N PRO A 365 8.91 3.25 -4.26
CA PRO A 365 10.18 3.63 -4.89
C PRO A 365 10.29 5.14 -5.14
N ALA A 366 9.18 5.83 -5.42
CA ALA A 366 9.20 7.29 -5.60
C ALA A 366 9.37 8.01 -4.25
N ILE A 367 8.74 7.51 -3.19
CA ILE A 367 8.96 7.97 -1.81
C ILE A 367 10.44 7.78 -1.43
N ALA A 368 11.03 6.63 -1.77
CA ALA A 368 12.43 6.34 -1.49
C ALA A 368 13.37 7.37 -2.13
N GLY A 369 13.16 7.71 -3.40
CA GLY A 369 13.95 8.75 -4.08
C GLY A 369 13.84 10.12 -3.42
N HIS A 370 12.62 10.50 -3.00
CA HIS A 370 12.38 11.75 -2.28
C HIS A 370 13.07 11.77 -0.91
N VAL A 371 12.90 10.72 -0.11
CA VAL A 371 13.53 10.60 1.22
C VAL A 371 15.05 10.57 1.13
N ALA A 372 15.60 9.87 0.14
CA ALA A 372 17.04 9.84 -0.07
C ALA A 372 17.61 11.23 -0.45
N GLY A 373 16.84 12.06 -1.17
CA GLY A 373 17.18 13.47 -1.36
C GLY A 373 17.23 14.24 -0.04
N MET A 374 16.22 14.07 0.83
CA MET A 374 16.22 14.70 2.16
C MET A 374 17.41 14.27 3.03
N VAL A 375 17.80 12.99 2.96
CA VAL A 375 18.99 12.48 3.66
C VAL A 375 20.27 13.08 3.10
N ASP A 376 20.39 13.23 1.77
CA ASP A 376 21.53 13.89 1.15
C ASP A 376 21.68 15.33 1.61
N ASP A 377 20.59 16.09 1.62
CA ASP A 377 20.57 17.49 2.05
C ASP A 377 20.99 17.62 3.52
N LEU A 378 20.44 16.75 4.37
CA LEU A 378 20.73 16.71 5.81
C LEU A 378 22.21 16.40 6.10
N LEU A 379 22.83 15.47 5.36
CA LEU A 379 24.19 15.01 5.59
C LEU A 379 25.24 15.70 4.70
N ALA A 380 24.82 16.68 3.88
CA ALA A 380 25.72 17.51 3.08
C ALA A 380 26.26 18.72 3.87
N GLY A 381 25.55 19.16 4.90
CA GLY A 381 25.96 20.24 5.82
C GLY A 381 26.74 19.68 6.99
#